data_2c5e278fa97c0e69b694730a1478fe01
#
_entry.id   2c5e278fa97c0e69b694730a1478fe01
#
_cell.length_a   1.000
_cell.length_b   1.000
_cell.length_c   1.000
_cell.angle_alpha   90.00
_cell.angle_beta   90.00
_cell.angle_gamma   90.00
#
_symmetry.space_group_name_H-M   'P 1'
#
loop_
_entity.id
_entity.type
_entity.pdbx_description
1 polymer ?
#
loop_
_entity_poly.entity_id
_entity_poly.type
_entity_poly.pdbx_seq_one_letter_code
_entity_poly.pdbx_strand_id
1 'polypeptide(L)'
;MMRFRHVVVTGVAFAMVALAGSLAIAQEGRRGAAPAPPPEPTNLKVLPAGTTTAQLLPAMRAFAAALGTNCGYCHVWTGPGLPTNNYASDEKPTKEVARTMMRMATTINQTLAANIKKPAGELTQVQCMTCHRGEAIPKLPPPAPAGGGAAPPAGGGRQ
;
A
#
# COMPACT_ATOMS: atom_id res chain seq x y z
N MET A 1 -69.14 9.13 25.94
CA MET A 1 -67.75 8.63 26.27
C MET A 1 -66.82 8.43 25.06
N MET A 2 -67.23 8.73 23.83
CA MET A 2 -66.43 8.41 22.58
C MET A 2 -65.52 9.56 22.12
N ARG A 3 -65.69 10.78 22.52
CA ARG A 3 -64.91 11.95 22.10
C ARG A 3 -63.56 12.12 22.83
N PHE A 4 -63.41 11.58 24.03
CA PHE A 4 -62.23 11.72 24.85
C PHE A 4 -61.03 10.78 24.35
N ARG A 5 -61.41 9.65 23.75
CA ARG A 5 -60.37 8.67 23.24
C ARG A 5 -59.67 9.17 21.99
N HIS A 6 -60.30 9.98 21.13
CA HIS A 6 -59.71 10.46 19.90
C HIS A 6 -58.72 11.61 20.12
N VAL A 7 -58.94 12.45 21.14
CA VAL A 7 -58.03 13.57 21.46
C VAL A 7 -56.72 13.06 22.05
N VAL A 8 -56.77 11.99 22.85
CA VAL A 8 -55.56 11.41 23.46
C VAL A 8 -54.68 10.70 22.39
N VAL A 9 -55.32 9.99 21.45
CA VAL A 9 -54.59 9.26 20.39
C VAL A 9 -53.92 10.20 19.41
N THR A 10 -54.55 11.33 19.03
CA THR A 10 -53.95 12.34 18.16
C THR A 10 -52.81 13.09 18.84
N GLY A 11 -52.87 13.35 20.12
CA GLY A 11 -51.80 14.03 20.87
C GLY A 11 -50.52 13.17 20.97
N VAL A 12 -50.67 11.87 21.21
CA VAL A 12 -49.56 10.95 21.31
C VAL A 12 -48.88 10.75 19.93
N ALA A 13 -49.66 10.69 18.84
CA ALA A 13 -49.10 10.56 17.50
C ALA A 13 -48.27 11.79 17.08
N PHE A 14 -48.71 13.01 17.42
CA PHE A 14 -47.97 14.23 17.14
C PHE A 14 -46.67 14.34 17.98
N ALA A 15 -46.67 13.91 19.22
CA ALA A 15 -45.46 13.91 20.06
C ALA A 15 -44.42 12.92 19.57
N MET A 16 -44.81 11.76 19.05
CA MET A 16 -43.89 10.77 18.49
C MET A 16 -43.22 11.25 17.18
N VAL A 17 -43.95 11.95 16.33
CA VAL A 17 -43.38 12.51 15.08
C VAL A 17 -42.39 13.63 15.38
N ALA A 18 -42.62 14.47 16.38
CA ALA A 18 -41.68 15.53 16.77
C ALA A 18 -40.39 14.99 17.38
N LEU A 19 -40.43 13.88 18.15
CA LEU A 19 -39.24 13.24 18.68
C LEU A 19 -38.38 12.55 17.58
N ALA A 20 -39.01 11.93 16.58
CA ALA A 20 -38.33 11.30 15.48
C ALA A 20 -37.58 12.33 14.59
N GLY A 21 -38.16 13.49 14.36
CA GLY A 21 -37.54 14.59 13.62
C GLY A 21 -36.29 15.16 14.32
N SER A 22 -36.31 15.27 15.65
CA SER A 22 -35.18 15.81 16.42
C SER A 22 -33.96 14.87 16.45
N LEU A 23 -34.16 13.55 16.36
CA LEU A 23 -33.08 12.56 16.28
C LEU A 23 -32.41 12.56 14.91
N ALA A 24 -33.12 12.82 13.81
CA ALA A 24 -32.57 12.89 12.48
C ALA A 24 -31.63 14.09 12.30
N ILE A 25 -31.96 15.26 12.84
CA ILE A 25 -31.13 16.47 12.77
C ILE A 25 -29.86 16.33 13.61
N ALA A 26 -29.90 15.60 14.73
CA ALA A 26 -28.71 15.36 15.57
C ALA A 26 -27.69 14.41 14.93
N GLN A 27 -28.10 13.62 13.95
CA GLN A 27 -27.24 12.66 13.26
C GLN A 27 -26.50 13.28 12.06
N GLU A 28 -27.03 14.33 11.45
CA GLU A 28 -26.34 15.08 10.38
C GLU A 28 -25.17 15.92 10.90
N GLY A 29 -25.25 16.43 12.13
CA GLY A 29 -24.14 17.14 12.79
C GLY A 29 -22.95 16.26 13.21
N ARG A 30 -23.08 14.93 13.15
CA ARG A 30 -22.03 13.94 13.45
C ARG A 30 -21.34 13.37 12.23
N ARG A 31 -21.69 13.79 11.03
CA ARG A 31 -20.82 13.54 9.86
C ARG A 31 -19.59 14.41 10.04
N GLY A 32 -18.65 13.89 10.84
CA GLY A 32 -17.40 14.55 11.15
C GLY A 32 -16.75 15.05 9.87
N ALA A 33 -16.09 16.19 9.95
CA ALA A 33 -15.25 16.71 8.89
C ALA A 33 -14.43 15.55 8.32
N ALA A 34 -14.35 15.45 6.99
CA ALA A 34 -13.52 14.44 6.34
C ALA A 34 -12.12 14.47 6.98
N PRO A 35 -11.52 13.32 7.29
CA PRO A 35 -10.19 13.30 7.86
C PRO A 35 -9.27 14.20 7.03
N ALA A 36 -8.47 15.02 7.70
CA ALA A 36 -7.48 15.85 7.00
C ALA A 36 -6.64 14.95 6.09
N PRO A 37 -6.34 15.39 4.87
CA PRO A 37 -5.49 14.61 3.98
C PRO A 37 -4.16 14.33 4.68
N PRO A 38 -3.58 13.13 4.48
CA PRO A 38 -2.30 12.80 5.08
C PRO A 38 -1.23 13.80 4.61
N PRO A 39 -0.26 14.14 5.46
CA PRO A 39 0.79 15.09 5.11
C PRO A 39 1.57 14.59 3.89
N GLU A 40 1.99 15.54 3.04
CA GLU A 40 2.79 15.22 1.87
C GLU A 40 4.20 14.73 2.24
N PRO A 41 4.80 13.82 1.44
CA PRO A 41 6.12 13.29 1.71
C PRO A 41 7.21 14.37 1.58
N THR A 42 8.16 14.42 2.50
CA THR A 42 9.19 15.49 2.54
C THR A 42 10.60 15.04 2.20
N ASN A 43 10.91 13.74 2.17
CA ASN A 43 12.27 13.22 1.96
C ASN A 43 12.34 12.21 0.82
N LEU A 44 11.86 12.61 -0.37
CA LEU A 44 11.87 11.79 -1.57
C LEU A 44 13.22 11.95 -2.31
N LYS A 45 14.16 10.99 -2.12
CA LYS A 45 15.51 11.04 -2.76
C LYS A 45 15.62 10.18 -4.01
N VAL A 46 14.70 9.26 -4.24
CA VAL A 46 14.72 8.31 -5.38
C VAL A 46 13.43 8.33 -6.17
N LEU A 47 12.33 8.56 -5.49
CA LEU A 47 11.01 8.71 -6.11
C LEU A 47 10.87 10.14 -6.68
N PRO A 48 10.02 10.34 -7.71
CA PRO A 48 9.79 11.65 -8.30
C PRO A 48 9.38 12.68 -7.26
N ALA A 49 9.91 13.88 -7.37
CA ALA A 49 9.45 15.01 -6.59
C ALA A 49 7.96 15.26 -6.89
N GLY A 50 7.15 15.52 -5.87
CA GLY A 50 5.70 15.67 -6.03
C GLY A 50 4.91 14.36 -6.01
N THR A 51 5.55 13.20 -5.75
CA THR A 51 4.80 11.97 -5.44
C THR A 51 3.97 12.19 -4.19
N THR A 52 2.65 12.10 -4.30
CA THR A 52 1.72 12.30 -3.18
C THR A 52 1.72 11.10 -2.23
N THR A 53 1.26 11.31 -1.00
CA THR A 53 1.10 10.22 -0.02
C THR A 53 0.17 9.12 -0.55
N ALA A 54 -0.88 9.46 -1.28
CA ALA A 54 -1.79 8.49 -1.89
C ALA A 54 -1.10 7.58 -2.91
N GLN A 55 -0.15 8.11 -3.69
CA GLN A 55 0.66 7.36 -4.65
C GLN A 55 1.76 6.56 -3.96
N LEU A 56 2.36 7.13 -2.92
CA LEU A 56 3.49 6.54 -2.20
C LEU A 56 3.09 5.31 -1.38
N LEU A 57 1.96 5.36 -0.70
CA LEU A 57 1.56 4.33 0.26
C LEU A 57 1.39 2.93 -0.38
N PRO A 58 0.77 2.76 -1.56
CA PRO A 58 0.74 1.47 -2.25
C PRO A 58 2.15 0.95 -2.60
N ALA A 59 3.05 1.82 -3.04
CA ALA A 59 4.43 1.43 -3.35
C ALA A 59 5.18 0.96 -2.09
N MET A 60 5.03 1.66 -0.97
CA MET A 60 5.64 1.25 0.31
C MET A 60 5.11 -0.09 0.81
N ARG A 61 3.82 -0.35 0.64
CA ARG A 61 3.21 -1.66 0.95
C ARG A 61 3.75 -2.77 0.06
N ALA A 62 3.93 -2.51 -1.23
CA ALA A 62 4.53 -3.46 -2.16
C ALA A 62 5.99 -3.77 -1.79
N PHE A 63 6.77 -2.77 -1.37
CA PHE A 63 8.14 -2.98 -0.89
C PHE A 63 8.15 -3.84 0.38
N ALA A 64 7.31 -3.52 1.36
CA ALA A 64 7.20 -4.30 2.60
C ALA A 64 6.83 -5.77 2.31
N ALA A 65 5.87 -6.01 1.43
CA ALA A 65 5.47 -7.36 1.00
C ALA A 65 6.60 -8.09 0.28
N ALA A 66 7.31 -7.40 -0.64
CA ALA A 66 8.42 -8.00 -1.38
C ALA A 66 9.59 -8.40 -0.49
N LEU A 67 9.78 -7.72 0.63
CA LEU A 67 10.85 -7.95 1.61
C LEU A 67 10.40 -8.80 2.81
N GLY A 68 9.11 -9.15 2.93
CA GLY A 68 8.57 -9.85 4.09
C GLY A 68 8.72 -9.07 5.40
N THR A 69 8.66 -7.73 5.35
CA THR A 69 8.91 -6.84 6.50
C THR A 69 7.73 -5.91 6.75
N ASN A 70 7.86 -5.04 7.75
CA ASN A 70 6.90 -3.97 8.03
C ASN A 70 7.55 -2.58 7.87
N CYS A 71 6.75 -1.52 8.06
CA CYS A 71 7.19 -0.13 7.92
C CYS A 71 8.40 0.20 8.83
N GLY A 72 8.46 -0.38 10.01
CA GLY A 72 9.51 -0.18 10.99
C GLY A 72 10.88 -0.73 10.59
N TYR A 73 10.95 -1.56 9.56
CA TYR A 73 12.22 -2.05 9.04
C TYR A 73 13.06 -0.92 8.41
N CYS A 74 12.40 -0.01 7.69
CA CYS A 74 13.06 1.10 7.00
C CYS A 74 12.79 2.48 7.60
N HIS A 75 11.76 2.64 8.42
CA HIS A 75 11.34 3.92 8.98
C HIS A 75 11.33 3.92 10.51
N VAL A 76 11.47 5.10 11.11
CA VAL A 76 11.15 5.31 12.52
C VAL A 76 9.64 5.18 12.67
N TRP A 77 9.19 4.01 13.12
CA TRP A 77 7.79 3.61 13.16
C TRP A 77 7.47 2.88 14.46
N THR A 78 6.49 3.36 15.17
CA THR A 78 6.09 2.86 16.50
C THR A 78 4.72 2.15 16.47
N GLY A 79 4.01 2.27 15.36
CA GLY A 79 2.71 1.63 15.17
C GLY A 79 1.84 2.34 14.14
N PRO A 80 0.75 1.70 13.69
CA PRO A 80 -0.15 2.29 12.71
C PRO A 80 -0.77 3.60 13.22
N GLY A 81 -0.69 4.67 12.42
CA GLY A 81 -1.35 5.95 12.71
C GLY A 81 -0.80 6.74 13.90
N LEU A 82 0.32 6.32 14.51
CA LEU A 82 0.87 7.02 15.66
C LEU A 82 1.63 8.29 15.25
N PRO A 83 1.48 9.40 15.99
CA PRO A 83 2.13 10.68 15.68
C PRO A 83 3.66 10.65 15.88
N THR A 84 4.16 9.64 16.59
CA THR A 84 5.59 9.39 16.81
C THR A 84 6.29 8.78 15.59
N ASN A 85 5.54 8.39 14.56
CA ASN A 85 6.12 7.88 13.33
C ASN A 85 6.83 8.98 12.55
N ASN A 86 8.07 8.75 12.18
CA ASN A 86 8.85 9.66 11.33
C ASN A 86 9.30 8.94 10.06
N TYR A 87 8.44 8.97 9.05
CA TYR A 87 8.74 8.35 7.75
C TYR A 87 9.81 9.11 6.95
N ALA A 88 10.04 10.38 7.25
CA ALA A 88 11.04 11.21 6.59
C ALA A 88 12.45 10.98 7.13
N SER A 89 12.61 10.56 8.40
CA SER A 89 13.90 10.32 9.03
C SER A 89 14.77 9.33 8.23
N ASP A 90 16.05 9.61 8.14
CA ASP A 90 17.09 8.73 7.57
C ASP A 90 17.89 8.00 8.66
N GLU A 91 17.41 7.98 9.88
CA GLU A 91 18.07 7.33 11.03
C GLU A 91 18.33 5.83 10.79
N LYS A 92 17.44 5.14 10.04
CA LYS A 92 17.58 3.72 9.77
C LYS A 92 18.43 3.44 8.54
N PRO A 93 19.59 2.77 8.69
CA PRO A 93 20.48 2.44 7.55
C PRO A 93 19.78 1.63 6.45
N THR A 94 18.83 0.77 6.82
CA THR A 94 18.04 -0.04 5.90
C THR A 94 17.25 0.79 4.89
N LYS A 95 16.90 2.05 5.24
CA LYS A 95 16.25 2.98 4.31
C LYS A 95 17.18 3.41 3.17
N GLU A 96 18.45 3.65 3.44
CA GLU A 96 19.43 4.01 2.39
C GLU A 96 19.80 2.77 1.55
N VAL A 97 19.87 1.60 2.17
CA VAL A 97 20.01 0.34 1.42
C VAL A 97 18.86 0.17 0.45
N ALA A 98 17.61 0.39 0.88
CA ALA A 98 16.43 0.31 0.02
C ALA A 98 16.52 1.30 -1.15
N ARG A 99 16.95 2.54 -0.92
CA ARG A 99 17.17 3.54 -1.98
C ARG A 99 18.20 3.08 -3.02
N THR A 100 19.28 2.46 -2.56
CA THR A 100 20.31 1.88 -3.43
C THR A 100 19.75 0.75 -4.28
N MET A 101 18.95 -0.15 -3.69
CA MET A 101 18.27 -1.23 -4.41
C MET A 101 17.25 -0.68 -5.44
N MET A 102 16.54 0.39 -5.12
CA MET A 102 15.63 1.05 -6.08
C MET A 102 16.39 1.60 -7.29
N ARG A 103 17.54 2.28 -7.08
CA ARG A 103 18.39 2.77 -8.18
C ARG A 103 18.91 1.61 -9.03
N MET A 104 19.36 0.53 -8.39
CA MET A 104 19.83 -0.68 -9.08
C MET A 104 18.73 -1.29 -9.95
N ALA A 105 17.52 -1.49 -9.41
CA ALA A 105 16.39 -2.01 -10.18
C ALA A 105 16.05 -1.11 -11.38
N THR A 106 16.10 0.21 -11.21
CA THR A 106 15.91 1.17 -12.30
C THR A 106 16.96 0.99 -13.39
N THR A 107 18.24 0.88 -13.03
CA THR A 107 19.35 0.65 -13.98
C THR A 107 19.19 -0.66 -14.73
N ILE A 108 18.82 -1.74 -14.04
CA ILE A 108 18.56 -3.04 -14.69
C ILE A 108 17.43 -2.89 -15.72
N ASN A 109 16.32 -2.28 -15.35
CA ASN A 109 15.17 -2.10 -16.23
C ASN A 109 15.51 -1.22 -17.46
N GLN A 110 16.30 -0.17 -17.27
CA GLN A 110 16.79 0.66 -18.37
C GLN A 110 17.70 -0.15 -19.32
N THR A 111 18.59 -0.97 -18.76
CA THR A 111 19.47 -1.84 -19.54
C THR A 111 18.68 -2.88 -20.34
N LEU A 112 17.68 -3.49 -19.72
CA LEU A 112 16.79 -4.43 -20.40
C LEU A 112 16.04 -3.75 -21.55
N ALA A 113 15.46 -2.58 -21.30
CA ALA A 113 14.72 -1.83 -22.31
C ALA A 113 15.60 -1.38 -23.49
N ALA A 114 16.87 -1.06 -23.22
CA ALA A 114 17.82 -0.64 -24.27
C ALA A 114 18.30 -1.81 -25.14
N ASN A 115 18.42 -3.00 -24.59
CA ASN A 115 19.09 -4.13 -25.27
C ASN A 115 18.12 -5.24 -25.74
N ILE A 116 16.93 -5.35 -25.15
CA ILE A 116 15.94 -6.35 -25.52
C ILE A 116 14.85 -5.70 -26.35
N LYS A 117 14.87 -5.98 -27.65
CA LYS A 117 13.86 -5.46 -28.60
C LYS A 117 12.57 -6.29 -28.48
N LYS A 118 11.67 -5.87 -27.58
CA LYS A 118 10.32 -6.39 -27.46
C LYS A 118 9.30 -5.26 -27.60
N PRO A 119 8.08 -5.56 -28.07
CA PRO A 119 7.00 -4.59 -28.06
C PRO A 119 6.78 -4.00 -26.67
N ALA A 120 6.29 -2.75 -26.61
CA ALA A 120 5.96 -2.11 -25.35
C ALA A 120 4.93 -2.96 -24.57
N GLY A 121 5.22 -3.20 -23.29
CA GLY A 121 4.39 -4.03 -22.41
C GLY A 121 4.73 -5.52 -22.38
N GLU A 122 5.53 -6.03 -23.31
CA GLU A 122 5.98 -7.44 -23.29
C GLU A 122 7.26 -7.66 -22.47
N LEU A 123 8.00 -6.60 -22.18
CA LEU A 123 9.20 -6.68 -21.36
C LEU A 123 8.81 -6.60 -19.88
N THR A 124 8.96 -7.72 -19.18
CA THR A 124 8.73 -7.77 -17.73
C THR A 124 9.76 -6.95 -16.98
N GLN A 125 9.30 -6.03 -16.17
CA GLN A 125 10.13 -5.20 -15.31
C GLN A 125 10.64 -5.98 -14.10
N VAL A 126 11.92 -5.81 -13.76
CA VAL A 126 12.50 -6.29 -12.52
C VAL A 126 11.96 -5.43 -11.37
N GLN A 127 11.43 -6.08 -10.35
CA GLN A 127 10.87 -5.48 -9.16
C GLN A 127 11.55 -6.05 -7.91
N CYS A 128 11.33 -5.46 -6.75
CA CYS A 128 11.87 -5.97 -5.48
C CYS A 128 11.55 -7.46 -5.27
N MET A 129 10.31 -7.86 -5.55
CA MET A 129 9.84 -9.25 -5.43
C MET A 129 10.62 -10.23 -6.34
N THR A 130 11.15 -9.77 -7.47
CA THR A 130 11.90 -10.61 -8.41
C THR A 130 13.11 -11.28 -7.74
N CYS A 131 13.80 -10.54 -6.87
CA CYS A 131 14.97 -11.02 -6.16
C CYS A 131 14.67 -11.42 -4.73
N HIS A 132 13.85 -10.63 -4.01
CA HIS A 132 13.64 -10.79 -2.57
C HIS A 132 12.64 -11.89 -2.21
N ARG A 133 11.57 -12.09 -2.99
CA ARG A 133 10.59 -13.19 -2.81
C ARG A 133 10.01 -13.31 -1.40
N GLY A 134 9.79 -12.18 -0.74
CA GLY A 134 9.28 -12.13 0.64
C GLY A 134 10.36 -12.21 1.73
N GLU A 135 11.64 -12.05 1.38
CA GLU A 135 12.76 -12.08 2.32
C GLU A 135 13.58 -10.78 2.23
N ALA A 136 13.88 -10.15 3.36
CA ALA A 136 14.68 -8.92 3.40
C ALA A 136 16.11 -9.13 2.83
N ILE A 137 16.66 -10.34 3.03
CA ILE A 137 17.92 -10.79 2.44
C ILE A 137 17.58 -11.92 1.48
N PRO A 138 17.83 -11.74 0.16
CA PRO A 138 17.56 -12.80 -0.81
C PRO A 138 18.32 -14.08 -0.47
N LYS A 139 17.61 -15.21 -0.41
CA LYS A 139 18.22 -16.52 -0.24
C LYS A 139 18.65 -17.07 -1.60
N LEU A 140 19.87 -17.54 -1.69
CA LEU A 140 20.29 -18.33 -2.84
C LEU A 140 19.55 -19.68 -2.82
N PRO A 141 19.13 -20.20 -3.98
CA PRO A 141 18.66 -21.57 -4.04
C PRO A 141 19.77 -22.51 -3.55
N PRO A 142 19.44 -23.65 -2.92
CA PRO A 142 20.42 -24.64 -2.56
C PRO A 142 21.23 -25.03 -3.81
N PRO A 143 22.54 -25.29 -3.68
CA PRO A 143 23.33 -25.77 -4.81
C PRO A 143 22.67 -27.02 -5.41
N ALA A 144 22.62 -27.10 -6.72
CA ALA A 144 22.14 -28.28 -7.40
C ALA A 144 22.91 -29.52 -6.89
N PRO A 145 22.26 -30.66 -6.63
CA PRO A 145 22.91 -31.87 -6.21
C PRO A 145 24.06 -32.20 -7.17
N ALA A 146 25.23 -32.42 -6.65
CA ALA A 146 26.39 -32.80 -7.42
C ALA A 146 26.07 -34.10 -8.20
N GLY A 147 26.02 -34.02 -9.53
CA GLY A 147 25.70 -35.13 -10.40
C GLY A 147 24.33 -35.12 -11.09
N GLY A 148 23.46 -34.18 -10.73
CA GLY A 148 22.18 -33.97 -11.44
C GLY A 148 22.38 -33.03 -12.63
N GLY A 149 22.97 -33.45 -13.70
CA GLY A 149 22.88 -32.75 -14.96
C GLY A 149 21.42 -32.67 -15.35
N ALA A 150 20.81 -31.48 -15.23
CA ALA A 150 19.51 -31.26 -15.84
C ALA A 150 19.66 -31.56 -17.32
N ALA A 151 18.97 -32.60 -17.79
CA ALA A 151 18.87 -32.83 -19.23
C ALA A 151 18.37 -31.52 -19.86
N PRO A 152 19.00 -31.03 -20.93
CA PRO A 152 18.51 -29.84 -21.60
C PRO A 152 17.04 -30.08 -21.96
N PRO A 153 16.15 -29.09 -21.82
CA PRO A 153 14.76 -29.24 -22.17
C PRO A 153 14.71 -29.76 -23.61
N ALA A 154 14.01 -30.88 -23.80
CA ALA A 154 13.82 -31.49 -25.10
C ALA A 154 13.34 -30.40 -26.05
N GLY A 155 14.10 -30.10 -27.07
CA GLY A 155 13.84 -29.02 -28.00
C GLY A 155 12.45 -29.14 -28.59
N GLY A 156 11.56 -28.21 -28.22
CA GLY A 156 10.31 -27.98 -28.92
C GLY A 156 10.65 -27.60 -30.36
N GLY A 157 10.36 -28.53 -31.27
CA GLY A 157 10.62 -28.33 -32.68
C GLY A 157 9.91 -27.07 -33.18
N ARG A 158 10.68 -26.27 -33.89
CA ARG A 158 10.15 -25.23 -34.76
C ARG A 158 9.35 -25.88 -35.87
N GLN A 159 8.06 -25.52 -35.97
CA GLN A 159 7.35 -25.46 -37.24
C GLN A 159 6.88 -24.01 -37.44
#